data_af4c74984609816a21117ac6c83f95cf
#
_entry.id   af4c74984609816a21117ac6c83f95cf
#
_cell.length_a   1.000
_cell.length_b   1.000
_cell.length_c   1.000
_cell.angle_alpha   90.00
_cell.angle_beta   90.00
_cell.angle_gamma   90.00
#
_symmetry.space_group_name_H-M   'P 1'
#
loop_
_entity.id
_entity.type
_entity.pdbx_description
1 polymer ?
#
loop_
_entity_poly.entity_id
_entity_poly.type
_entity_poly.pdbx_seq_one_letter_code
_entity_poly.pdbx_strand_id
1 'polypeptide(L)'
;MSYTKIAKIFADSEALSGQTVSVGGWVRTIRDLKGFGFIELNDGSCFRNLQVVMEAEALSNYKDIAAQNVGAALIVTGVVTQIGRAHV
;
A
#
# COMPACT_ATOMS: atom_id res chain seq x y z
N MET A 1 9.60 -3.25 15.98
CA MET A 1 9.15 -3.64 14.63
C MET A 1 9.56 -2.56 13.64
N SER A 2 10.21 -2.94 12.57
CA SER A 2 10.63 -1.98 11.55
C SER A 2 9.72 -2.06 10.32
N TYR A 3 9.39 -0.89 9.76
CA TYR A 3 8.63 -0.80 8.53
C TYR A 3 9.56 -0.49 7.38
N THR A 4 9.25 -1.03 6.21
CA THR A 4 9.99 -0.73 4.98
C THR A 4 9.57 0.65 4.48
N LYS A 5 10.55 1.50 4.15
CA LYS A 5 10.27 2.82 3.58
C LYS A 5 9.80 2.70 2.14
N ILE A 6 8.85 3.54 1.76
CA ILE A 6 8.34 3.56 0.38
C ILE A 6 9.46 3.85 -0.62
N ALA A 7 10.38 4.76 -0.28
CA ALA A 7 11.55 5.04 -1.13
C ALA A 7 12.38 3.78 -1.42
N LYS A 8 12.55 2.91 -0.42
CA LYS A 8 13.28 1.66 -0.59
C LYS A 8 12.53 0.69 -1.51
N ILE A 9 11.20 0.65 -1.43
CA ILE A 9 10.39 -0.21 -2.31
C ILE A 9 10.60 0.19 -3.76
N PHE A 10 10.60 1.49 -4.07
CA PHE A 10 10.84 1.95 -5.44
C PHE A 10 12.27 1.71 -5.89
N ALA A 11 13.25 1.91 -5.00
CA ALA A 11 14.66 1.73 -5.34
C ALA A 11 15.02 0.26 -5.58
N ASP A 12 14.43 -0.66 -4.81
CA ASP A 12 14.78 -2.08 -4.81
C ASP A 12 13.60 -2.97 -5.23
N SER A 13 12.69 -2.47 -6.07
CA SER A 13 11.47 -3.20 -6.42
C SER A 13 11.73 -4.57 -7.03
N GLU A 14 12.79 -4.73 -7.82
CA GLU A 14 13.16 -6.03 -8.37
C GLU A 14 13.61 -7.01 -7.28
N ALA A 15 14.45 -6.54 -6.37
CA ALA A 15 14.96 -7.37 -5.27
C ALA A 15 13.86 -7.73 -4.28
N LEU A 16 12.90 -6.84 -4.07
CA LEU A 16 11.80 -7.03 -3.12
C LEU A 16 10.57 -7.70 -3.74
N SER A 17 10.57 -7.87 -5.06
CA SER A 17 9.45 -8.49 -5.78
C SER A 17 9.12 -9.87 -5.21
N GLY A 18 7.85 -10.09 -4.90
CA GLY A 18 7.39 -11.34 -4.29
C GLY A 18 7.59 -11.42 -2.78
N GLN A 19 8.24 -10.44 -2.18
CA GLN A 19 8.45 -10.41 -0.73
C GLN A 19 7.31 -9.65 -0.03
N THR A 20 6.99 -10.11 1.17
CA THR A 20 6.01 -9.43 2.03
C THR A 20 6.73 -8.35 2.84
N VAL A 21 6.19 -7.13 2.79
CA VAL A 21 6.72 -6.00 3.54
C VAL A 21 5.60 -5.33 4.33
N SER A 22 5.96 -4.60 5.37
CA SER A 22 5.03 -3.76 6.13
C SER A 22 5.44 -2.31 5.96
N VAL A 23 4.48 -1.46 5.63
CA VAL A 23 4.68 -0.03 5.37
C VAL A 23 3.72 0.77 6.24
N GLY A 24 4.23 1.76 6.96
CA GLY A 24 3.40 2.73 7.67
C GLY A 24 3.42 4.06 6.95
N GLY A 25 2.26 4.65 6.74
CA GLY A 25 2.16 5.94 6.07
C GLY A 25 0.76 6.52 6.16
N TRP A 26 0.51 7.55 5.37
CA TRP A 26 -0.81 8.17 5.32
C TRP A 26 -1.42 8.08 3.93
N VAL A 27 -2.74 8.04 3.91
CA VAL A 27 -3.52 7.91 2.68
C VAL A 27 -3.51 9.23 1.91
N ARG A 28 -3.11 9.17 0.64
CA ARG A 28 -3.18 10.31 -0.28
C ARG A 28 -4.41 10.23 -1.18
N THR A 29 -4.77 9.02 -1.59
CA THR A 29 -5.91 8.79 -2.47
C THR A 29 -6.51 7.43 -2.15
N ILE A 30 -7.84 7.34 -2.19
CA ILE A 30 -8.56 6.07 -2.07
C ILE A 30 -9.49 5.94 -3.26
N ARG A 31 -9.49 4.76 -3.90
CA ARG A 31 -10.45 4.41 -4.95
C ARG A 31 -11.07 3.06 -4.62
N ASP A 32 -12.38 3.05 -4.47
CA ASP A 32 -13.15 1.83 -4.23
C ASP A 32 -13.89 1.48 -5.52
N LEU A 33 -13.45 0.42 -6.17
CA LEU A 33 -14.03 -0.10 -7.40
C LEU A 33 -14.78 -1.39 -7.07
N LYS A 34 -15.58 -1.90 -8.01
CA LYS A 34 -16.31 -3.15 -7.76
C LYS A 34 -15.33 -4.32 -7.60
N GLY A 35 -15.31 -4.92 -6.41
CA GLY A 35 -14.50 -6.09 -6.11
C GLY A 35 -13.05 -5.82 -5.79
N PHE A 36 -12.54 -4.62 -6.02
CA PHE A 36 -11.19 -4.24 -5.67
C PHE A 36 -11.06 -2.74 -5.50
N GLY A 37 -9.93 -2.30 -4.99
CA GLY A 37 -9.66 -0.88 -4.80
C GLY A 37 -8.18 -0.58 -4.75
N PHE A 38 -7.86 0.72 -4.75
CA PHE A 38 -6.48 1.21 -4.65
C PHE A 38 -6.38 2.23 -3.53
N ILE A 39 -5.26 2.18 -2.81
CA ILE A 39 -4.86 3.25 -1.91
C ILE A 39 -3.51 3.74 -2.38
N GLU A 40 -3.33 5.05 -2.50
CA GLU A 40 -2.02 5.65 -2.64
C GLU A 40 -1.53 6.08 -1.27
N LEU A 41 -0.41 5.52 -0.84
CA LEU A 41 0.15 5.71 0.48
C LEU A 41 1.49 6.44 0.38
N ASN A 42 1.75 7.38 1.29
CA ASN A 42 3.02 8.08 1.37
C ASN A 42 3.51 8.06 2.81
N ASP A 43 4.82 7.87 3.01
CA ASP A 43 5.43 7.86 4.33
C ASP A 43 6.45 8.98 4.54
N GLY A 44 6.51 9.92 3.59
CA GLY A 44 7.45 11.03 3.65
C GLY A 44 8.86 10.71 3.17
N SER A 45 9.16 9.45 2.83
CA SER A 45 10.50 9.06 2.41
C SER A 45 10.83 9.43 0.96
N CYS A 46 9.81 9.69 0.14
CA CYS A 46 9.99 10.13 -1.24
C CYS A 46 8.74 10.89 -1.71
N PHE A 47 8.82 11.49 -2.91
CA PHE A 47 7.70 12.23 -3.48
C PHE A 47 6.64 11.33 -4.12
N ARG A 48 7.00 10.09 -4.42
CA ARG A 48 6.07 9.14 -5.06
C ARG A 48 5.22 8.45 -4.01
N ASN A 49 3.97 8.19 -4.36
CA ASN A 49 3.07 7.41 -3.52
C ASN A 49 3.15 5.94 -3.89
N LEU A 50 3.08 5.07 -2.89
CA LEU A 50 2.98 3.63 -3.11
C LEU A 50 1.53 3.29 -3.43
N GLN A 51 1.30 2.64 -4.58
CA GLN A 51 -0.01 2.14 -4.92
C GLN A 51 -0.23 0.78 -4.25
N VAL A 52 -1.21 0.71 -3.37
CA VAL A 52 -1.59 -0.53 -2.68
C VAL A 52 -2.87 -1.04 -3.31
N VAL A 53 -2.81 -2.24 -3.88
CA VAL A 53 -3.95 -2.91 -4.50
C VAL A 53 -4.64 -3.78 -3.47
N MET A 54 -5.95 -3.61 -3.32
CA MET A 54 -6.77 -4.36 -2.38
C MET A 54 -7.84 -5.13 -3.12
N GLU A 55 -8.06 -6.39 -2.76
CA GLU A 55 -9.16 -7.19 -3.27
C GLU A 55 -10.19 -7.40 -2.17
N ALA A 56 -11.46 -7.10 -2.45
CA ALA A 56 -12.53 -7.20 -1.47
C ALA A 56 -12.71 -8.63 -0.95
N GLU A 57 -12.51 -9.63 -1.81
CA GLU A 57 -12.64 -11.04 -1.45
C GLU A 57 -11.50 -11.52 -0.54
N ALA A 58 -10.31 -10.91 -0.67
CA ALA A 58 -9.14 -11.33 0.07
C ALA A 58 -9.02 -10.64 1.43
N LEU A 59 -9.69 -9.51 1.63
CA LEU A 59 -9.57 -8.71 2.85
C LEU A 59 -10.89 -8.69 3.63
N SER A 60 -10.87 -9.22 4.85
CA SER A 60 -12.04 -9.19 5.72
C SER A 60 -12.40 -7.77 6.17
N ASN A 61 -11.43 -6.85 6.18
CA ASN A 61 -11.61 -5.47 6.61
C ASN A 61 -11.62 -4.47 5.44
N TYR A 62 -11.90 -4.93 4.23
CA TYR A 62 -11.88 -4.07 3.03
C TYR A 62 -12.77 -2.84 3.18
N LYS A 63 -13.98 -3.01 3.68
CA LYS A 63 -14.94 -1.90 3.83
C LYS A 63 -14.43 -0.85 4.82
N ASP A 64 -13.79 -1.28 5.88
CA ASP A 64 -13.23 -0.37 6.88
C ASP A 64 -12.09 0.45 6.28
N ILE A 65 -11.26 -0.17 5.46
CA ILE A 65 -10.15 0.50 4.79
C ILE A 65 -10.68 1.48 3.74
N ALA A 66 -11.64 1.06 2.93
CA ALA A 66 -12.23 1.90 1.88
C ALA A 66 -12.97 3.12 2.45
N ALA A 67 -13.43 3.04 3.69
CA ALA A 67 -14.13 4.12 4.37
C ALA A 67 -13.16 5.16 4.99
N GLN A 68 -11.85 4.92 4.96
CA GLN A 68 -10.89 5.87 5.54
C GLN A 68 -10.84 7.16 4.71
N ASN A 69 -10.49 8.24 5.38
CA ASN A 69 -10.35 9.54 4.73
C ASN A 69 -8.91 9.76 4.24
N VAL A 70 -8.77 10.61 3.24
CA VAL A 70 -7.45 11.12 2.84
C VAL A 70 -6.78 11.76 4.06
N GLY A 71 -5.52 11.43 4.29
CA GLY A 71 -4.77 11.86 5.46
C GLY A 71 -4.76 10.86 6.61
N ALA A 72 -5.60 9.82 6.57
CA ALA A 72 -5.61 8.79 7.60
C ALA A 72 -4.28 8.03 7.61
N ALA A 73 -3.77 7.71 8.79
CA ALA A 73 -2.56 6.90 8.94
C ALA A 73 -2.91 5.41 8.92
N LEU A 74 -2.19 4.65 8.10
CA LEU A 74 -2.40 3.21 7.97
C LEU A 74 -1.07 2.46 8.01
N ILE A 75 -1.14 1.23 8.48
CA ILE A 75 -0.05 0.26 8.36
C ILE A 75 -0.53 -0.81 7.40
N VAL A 76 0.25 -1.02 6.34
CA VAL A 76 -0.09 -1.96 5.27
C VAL A 76 0.95 -3.05 5.22
N THR A 77 0.50 -4.31 5.22
CA THR A 77 1.36 -5.47 4.98
C THR A 77 0.91 -6.11 3.68
N GLY A 78 1.83 -6.24 2.75
CA GLY A 78 1.51 -6.78 1.43
C GLY A 78 2.73 -7.26 0.67
N VAL A 79 2.50 -7.81 -0.52
CA VAL A 79 3.53 -8.36 -1.38
C VAL A 79 3.92 -7.33 -2.42
N VAL A 80 5.22 -7.06 -2.53
CA VAL A 80 5.78 -6.12 -3.50
C VAL A 80 5.78 -6.74 -4.90
N THR A 81 5.42 -5.94 -5.90
CA THR A 81 5.52 -6.32 -7.31
C THR A 81 6.69 -5.61 -7.98
N GLN A 82 7.13 -6.11 -9.13
CA GLN A 82 8.27 -5.56 -9.87
C GLN A 82 8.08 -4.09 -10.28
N ILE A 83 6.85 -3.64 -10.41
CA ILE A 83 6.56 -2.28 -10.85
C ILE A 83 6.38 -1.30 -9.68
N GLY A 84 6.75 -1.70 -8.46
CA GLY A 84 6.67 -0.81 -7.29
C GLY A 84 5.27 -0.66 -6.72
N ARG A 85 4.44 -1.69 -6.84
CA ARG A 85 3.12 -1.76 -6.20
C ARG A 85 3.15 -2.78 -5.07
N ALA A 86 2.22 -2.68 -4.15
CA ALA A 86 2.01 -3.68 -3.11
C ALA A 86 0.60 -4.25 -3.22
N HIS A 87 0.47 -5.56 -3.02
CA HIS A 87 -0.81 -6.28 -2.99
C HIS A 87 -1.08 -6.78 -1.59
N VAL A 88 -2.23 -6.48 -1.08
CA VAL A 88 -2.70 -6.94 0.23
C VAL A 88 -3.86 -7.91 0.09
#